data_dbabfc4d80859f4dda8dc6d1d1b389d6
#
_entry.id   dbabfc4d80859f4dda8dc6d1d1b389d6
#
_cell.length_a   1.000
_cell.length_b   1.000
_cell.length_c   1.000
_cell.angle_alpha   90.00
_cell.angle_beta   90.00
_cell.angle_gamma   90.00
#
_symmetry.space_group_name_H-M   'P 1'
#
loop_
_entity.id
_entity.type
_entity.pdbx_description
1 polymer ?
#
loop_
_entity_poly.entity_id
_entity_poly.type
_entity_poly.pdbx_seq_one_letter_code
_entity_poly.pdbx_strand_id
1 'polypeptide(L)'
;MAVRVLLGIVAALVLTASIALGAGASWLWTTFGDGALRRMGTIEATAPMIVIDINDVAVRTPVRIPGRVELVVDAGDAPVTVLAGPTPEVDRVLFGTSYEVANLAGGAWTTIPVRGVRPAPDLATADLGDGLVSTTGAPVVLDAARIAPGSIVIGRDTSALGAVRIDLRYLVADARTISLIGGAIALFMLCVAIVLLWAAIIGMRGRGRHE
;
A
#
# COMPACT_ATOMS: atom_id res chain seq x y z
N MET A 1 33.29 -7.92 -32.98
CA MET A 1 32.26 -8.87 -32.48
C MET A 1 31.70 -8.46 -31.10
N ALA A 2 32.57 -8.14 -30.13
CA ALA A 2 32.14 -7.79 -28.75
C ALA A 2 31.12 -6.63 -28.63
N VAL A 3 31.33 -5.51 -29.36
CA VAL A 3 30.44 -4.32 -29.29
C VAL A 3 28.99 -4.65 -29.69
N ARG A 4 28.79 -5.55 -30.65
CA ARG A 4 27.46 -5.91 -31.14
C ARG A 4 26.72 -6.86 -30.18
N VAL A 5 27.45 -7.79 -29.58
CA VAL A 5 26.91 -8.62 -28.50
C VAL A 5 26.51 -7.74 -27.33
N LEU A 6 27.33 -6.76 -26.97
CA LEU A 6 27.02 -5.80 -25.94
C LEU A 6 25.75 -4.99 -26.27
N LEU A 7 25.64 -4.46 -27.50
CA LEU A 7 24.45 -3.74 -27.98
C LEU A 7 23.20 -4.61 -27.93
N GLY A 8 23.29 -5.87 -28.31
CA GLY A 8 22.16 -6.82 -28.21
C GLY A 8 21.74 -7.07 -26.76
N ILE A 9 22.69 -7.22 -25.85
CA ILE A 9 22.42 -7.40 -24.42
C ILE A 9 21.74 -6.15 -23.84
N VAL A 10 22.29 -4.95 -24.15
CA VAL A 10 21.70 -3.68 -23.70
C VAL A 10 20.29 -3.51 -24.24
N ALA A 11 20.07 -3.79 -25.52
CA ALA A 11 18.73 -3.72 -26.13
C ALA A 11 17.75 -4.66 -25.44
N ALA A 12 18.15 -5.89 -25.11
CA ALA A 12 17.32 -6.87 -24.40
C ALA A 12 16.97 -6.39 -22.99
N LEU A 13 17.94 -5.83 -22.25
CA LEU A 13 17.71 -5.28 -20.90
C LEU A 13 16.74 -4.09 -20.94
N VAL A 14 16.93 -3.16 -21.88
CA VAL A 14 16.04 -1.99 -22.04
C VAL A 14 14.64 -2.43 -22.44
N LEU A 15 14.50 -3.43 -23.31
CA LEU A 15 13.22 -3.99 -23.70
C LEU A 15 12.49 -4.62 -22.53
N THR A 16 13.18 -5.42 -21.72
CA THR A 16 12.59 -6.07 -20.54
C THR A 16 12.12 -5.02 -19.52
N ALA A 17 12.95 -4.00 -19.27
CA ALA A 17 12.61 -2.91 -18.37
C ALA A 17 11.40 -2.10 -18.88
N SER A 18 11.33 -1.85 -20.20
CA SER A 18 10.20 -1.18 -20.86
C SER A 18 8.89 -1.96 -20.67
N ILE A 19 8.92 -3.27 -20.90
CA ILE A 19 7.75 -4.14 -20.72
C ILE A 19 7.28 -4.15 -19.27
N ALA A 20 8.21 -4.30 -18.32
CA ALA A 20 7.90 -4.30 -16.90
C ALA A 20 7.26 -2.97 -16.44
N LEU A 21 7.85 -1.84 -16.87
CA LEU A 21 7.34 -0.50 -16.55
C LEU A 21 5.97 -0.26 -17.20
N GLY A 22 5.78 -0.66 -18.46
CA GLY A 22 4.51 -0.54 -19.18
C GLY A 22 3.41 -1.38 -18.54
N ALA A 23 3.72 -2.61 -18.14
CA ALA A 23 2.79 -3.47 -17.43
C ALA A 23 2.40 -2.88 -16.06
N GLY A 24 3.36 -2.34 -15.29
CA GLY A 24 3.11 -1.66 -14.03
C GLY A 24 2.24 -0.42 -14.18
N ALA A 25 2.52 0.42 -15.18
CA ALA A 25 1.72 1.60 -15.51
C ALA A 25 0.29 1.24 -15.92
N SER A 26 0.12 0.21 -16.75
CA SER A 26 -1.18 -0.29 -17.17
C SER A 26 -1.98 -0.86 -16.00
N TRP A 27 -1.33 -1.64 -15.14
CA TRP A 27 -1.96 -2.16 -13.93
C TRP A 27 -2.42 -1.02 -13.00
N LEU A 28 -1.57 -0.02 -12.77
CA LEU A 28 -1.91 1.13 -11.94
C LEU A 28 -3.09 1.93 -12.53
N TRP A 29 -3.09 2.12 -13.85
CA TRP A 29 -4.19 2.77 -14.56
C TRP A 29 -5.50 2.01 -14.44
N THR A 30 -5.50 0.72 -14.70
CA THR A 30 -6.72 -0.10 -14.67
C THR A 30 -7.26 -0.30 -13.25
N THR A 31 -6.37 -0.27 -12.25
CA THR A 31 -6.75 -0.51 -10.86
C THR A 31 -7.17 0.76 -10.14
N PHE A 32 -6.51 1.90 -10.37
CA PHE A 32 -6.70 3.14 -9.60
C PHE A 32 -6.90 4.38 -10.46
N GLY A 33 -6.88 4.27 -11.79
CA GLY A 33 -6.91 5.43 -12.69
C GLY A 33 -8.24 6.18 -12.73
N ASP A 34 -9.31 5.58 -12.26
CA ASP A 34 -10.62 6.20 -12.08
C ASP A 34 -10.71 7.08 -10.81
N GLY A 35 -9.67 7.05 -9.96
CA GLY A 35 -9.66 7.74 -8.68
C GLY A 35 -10.57 7.12 -7.63
N ALA A 36 -11.09 5.92 -7.88
CA ALA A 36 -11.97 5.24 -6.94
C ALA A 36 -11.18 4.56 -5.82
N LEU A 37 -11.75 4.59 -4.63
CA LEU A 37 -11.28 3.83 -3.48
C LEU A 37 -11.42 2.33 -3.75
N ARG A 38 -10.35 1.59 -3.65
CA ARG A 38 -10.35 0.13 -3.80
C ARG A 38 -10.46 -0.55 -2.45
N ARG A 39 -11.40 -1.47 -2.36
CA ARG A 39 -11.62 -2.26 -1.16
C ARG A 39 -10.44 -3.21 -0.94
N MET A 40 -9.81 -3.12 0.22
CA MET A 40 -8.69 -3.98 0.63
C MET A 40 -9.15 -5.20 1.43
N GLY A 41 -10.41 -5.22 1.80
CA GLY A 41 -11.05 -6.29 2.56
C GLY A 41 -11.80 -5.78 3.77
N THR A 42 -12.39 -6.71 4.49
CA THR A 42 -13.13 -6.46 5.72
C THR A 42 -12.43 -7.18 6.86
N ILE A 43 -12.27 -6.49 7.98
CA ILE A 43 -11.75 -7.04 9.24
C ILE A 43 -12.94 -7.20 10.16
N GLU A 44 -13.10 -8.37 10.75
CA GLU A 44 -14.08 -8.63 11.80
C GLU A 44 -13.32 -8.91 13.10
N ALA A 45 -13.64 -8.17 14.15
CA ALA A 45 -12.95 -8.28 15.43
C ALA A 45 -13.94 -8.19 16.60
N THR A 46 -13.57 -8.81 17.70
CA THR A 46 -14.40 -8.87 18.91
C THR A 46 -13.80 -8.11 20.08
N ALA A 47 -12.49 -7.85 20.04
CA ALA A 47 -11.81 -7.11 21.08
C ALA A 47 -12.25 -5.63 21.13
N PRO A 48 -12.16 -4.98 22.28
CA PRO A 48 -12.42 -3.55 22.42
C PRO A 48 -11.43 -2.67 21.67
N MET A 49 -10.23 -3.21 21.39
CA MET A 49 -9.20 -2.51 20.63
C MET A 49 -8.65 -3.41 19.53
N ILE A 50 -8.44 -2.81 18.36
CA ILE A 50 -7.94 -3.46 17.15
C ILE A 50 -6.79 -2.63 16.61
N VAL A 51 -5.67 -3.28 16.30
CA VAL A 51 -4.49 -2.67 15.70
C VAL A 51 -4.33 -3.16 14.28
N ILE A 52 -4.12 -2.25 13.35
CA ILE A 52 -3.85 -2.53 11.94
C ILE A 52 -2.47 -1.96 11.61
N ASP A 53 -1.52 -2.80 11.19
CA ASP A 53 -0.24 -2.32 10.67
C ASP A 53 -0.44 -1.80 9.24
N ILE A 54 -0.06 -0.54 9.01
CA ILE A 54 -0.17 0.07 7.67
C ILE A 54 0.78 -0.61 6.67
N ASN A 55 1.88 -1.18 7.13
CA ASN A 55 2.77 -1.93 6.24
C ASN A 55 2.05 -3.13 5.60
N ASP A 56 1.14 -3.80 6.32
CA ASP A 56 0.35 -4.91 5.78
C ASP A 56 -0.61 -4.42 4.68
N VAL A 57 -1.12 -3.20 4.81
CA VAL A 57 -1.94 -2.55 3.77
C VAL A 57 -1.09 -2.23 2.54
N ALA A 58 0.12 -1.72 2.76
CA ALA A 58 1.04 -1.34 1.70
C ALA A 58 1.61 -2.55 0.92
N VAL A 59 1.70 -3.72 1.54
CA VAL A 59 2.21 -4.96 0.89
C VAL A 59 1.32 -5.41 -0.28
N ARG A 60 0.04 -5.05 -0.30
CA ARG A 60 -0.84 -5.33 -1.45
C ARG A 60 -0.59 -4.44 -2.66
N THR A 61 0.12 -3.35 -2.50
CA THR A 61 0.59 -2.54 -3.61
C THR A 61 2.04 -2.93 -3.91
N PRO A 62 2.38 -3.36 -5.14
CA PRO A 62 3.74 -3.82 -5.47
C PRO A 62 4.81 -2.72 -5.36
N VAL A 63 4.40 -1.50 -5.10
CA VAL A 63 5.26 -0.33 -4.90
C VAL A 63 4.71 0.43 -3.69
N ARG A 64 5.58 0.96 -2.82
CA ARG A 64 5.19 1.90 -1.76
C ARG A 64 4.71 3.22 -2.39
N ILE A 65 3.48 3.21 -2.86
CA ILE A 65 2.87 4.36 -3.53
C ILE A 65 2.15 5.18 -2.47
N PRO A 66 2.39 6.50 -2.40
CA PRO A 66 1.65 7.38 -1.49
C PRO A 66 0.14 7.27 -1.77
N GLY A 67 -0.65 7.15 -0.73
CA GLY A 67 -2.09 6.99 -0.89
C GLY A 67 -2.86 7.39 0.36
N ARG A 68 -4.19 7.34 0.25
CA ARG A 68 -5.11 7.56 1.36
C ARG A 68 -5.73 6.23 1.75
N VAL A 69 -5.77 5.98 3.04
CA VAL A 69 -6.49 4.86 3.64
C VAL A 69 -7.80 5.40 4.17
N GLU A 70 -8.90 4.87 3.72
CA GLU A 70 -10.23 5.12 4.28
C GLU A 70 -10.65 3.89 5.08
N LEU A 71 -11.03 4.14 6.33
CA LEU A 71 -11.59 3.15 7.22
C LEU A 71 -13.05 3.49 7.44
N VAL A 72 -13.91 2.53 7.16
CA VAL A 72 -15.32 2.59 7.53
C VAL A 72 -15.52 1.58 8.65
N VAL A 73 -15.74 2.08 9.86
CA VAL A 73 -15.91 1.24 11.06
C VAL A 73 -17.38 1.15 11.36
N ASP A 74 -17.91 -0.06 11.31
CA ASP A 74 -19.27 -0.39 11.73
C ASP A 74 -19.20 -1.09 13.10
N ALA A 75 -19.48 -0.35 14.13
CA ALA A 75 -19.56 -0.82 15.51
C ALA A 75 -20.99 -0.72 16.09
N GLY A 76 -22.00 -0.61 15.23
CA GLY A 76 -23.37 -0.27 15.63
C GLY A 76 -23.43 1.15 16.19
N ASP A 77 -24.15 1.33 17.31
CA ASP A 77 -24.30 2.64 17.96
C ASP A 77 -23.14 3.00 18.91
N ALA A 78 -22.11 2.15 18.99
CA ALA A 78 -20.98 2.39 19.90
C ALA A 78 -20.06 3.48 19.37
N PRO A 79 -19.62 4.44 20.21
CA PRO A 79 -18.64 5.43 19.83
C PRO A 79 -17.31 4.73 19.53
N VAL A 80 -16.67 5.15 18.43
CA VAL A 80 -15.40 4.62 17.97
C VAL A 80 -14.37 5.74 17.96
N THR A 81 -13.21 5.44 18.52
CA THR A 81 -12.03 6.32 18.46
C THR A 81 -10.96 5.66 17.60
N VAL A 82 -10.42 6.40 16.65
CA VAL A 82 -9.34 5.93 15.77
C VAL A 82 -8.10 6.75 16.05
N LEU A 83 -7.01 6.05 16.37
CA LEU A 83 -5.67 6.62 16.46
C LEU A 83 -4.83 6.13 15.30
N ALA A 84 -3.96 6.96 14.79
CA ALA A 84 -3.01 6.56 13.78
C ALA A 84 -1.68 7.28 14.00
N GLY A 85 -0.58 6.54 13.94
CA GLY A 85 0.73 7.13 14.16
C GLY A 85 1.87 6.12 14.01
N PRO A 86 3.11 6.55 14.28
CA PRO A 86 4.27 5.66 14.27
C PRO A 86 4.06 4.45 15.21
N THR A 87 4.40 3.26 14.73
CA THR A 87 4.22 2.01 15.51
C THR A 87 4.79 2.09 16.93
N PRO A 88 6.00 2.65 17.19
CA PRO A 88 6.53 2.75 18.57
C PRO A 88 5.65 3.58 19.52
N GLU A 89 4.99 4.63 19.02
CA GLU A 89 4.09 5.46 19.83
C GLU A 89 2.79 4.72 20.13
N VAL A 90 2.26 4.01 19.15
CA VAL A 90 1.10 3.13 19.31
C VAL A 90 1.39 2.04 20.34
N ASP A 91 2.55 1.38 20.23
CA ASP A 91 2.97 0.35 21.18
C ASP A 91 3.11 0.90 22.61
N ARG A 92 3.58 2.14 22.76
CA ARG A 92 3.68 2.80 24.05
C ARG A 92 2.30 3.00 24.69
N VAL A 93 1.31 3.45 23.90
CA VAL A 93 -0.07 3.66 24.39
C VAL A 93 -0.72 2.34 24.78
N LEU A 94 -0.49 1.27 24.00
CA LEU A 94 -1.09 -0.04 24.22
C LEU A 94 -0.30 -0.93 25.19
N PHE A 95 0.81 -0.47 25.72
CA PHE A 95 1.70 -1.29 26.55
C PHE A 95 0.97 -1.96 27.71
N GLY A 96 0.99 -3.30 27.71
CA GLY A 96 0.39 -4.15 28.75
C GLY A 96 -1.13 -4.30 28.66
N THR A 97 -1.79 -3.77 27.63
CA THR A 97 -3.25 -3.92 27.44
C THR A 97 -3.56 -5.11 26.54
N SER A 98 -4.83 -5.54 26.53
CA SER A 98 -5.32 -6.58 25.62
C SER A 98 -5.94 -5.97 24.38
N TYR A 99 -5.57 -6.48 23.19
CA TYR A 99 -6.08 -6.03 21.88
C TYR A 99 -6.00 -7.15 20.85
N GLU A 100 -6.61 -6.96 19.70
CA GLU A 100 -6.44 -7.81 18.53
C GLU A 100 -5.58 -7.11 17.48
N VAL A 101 -4.62 -7.83 16.89
CA VAL A 101 -3.85 -7.36 15.73
C VAL A 101 -4.50 -7.91 14.48
N ALA A 102 -4.91 -7.03 13.59
CA ALA A 102 -5.37 -7.43 12.26
C ALA A 102 -4.14 -7.66 11.36
N ASN A 103 -4.01 -8.86 10.85
CA ASN A 103 -2.91 -9.31 10.00
C ASN A 103 -3.47 -9.77 8.65
N LEU A 104 -2.77 -9.44 7.59
CA LEU A 104 -3.10 -9.83 6.22
C LEU A 104 -2.32 -11.09 5.82
N ALA A 105 -2.92 -12.25 6.02
CA ALA A 105 -2.32 -13.54 5.67
C ALA A 105 -3.04 -14.19 4.48
N GLY A 106 -2.28 -14.65 3.48
CA GLY A 106 -2.85 -15.37 2.33
C GLY A 106 -3.90 -14.60 1.52
N GLY A 107 -3.91 -13.28 1.64
CA GLY A 107 -4.89 -12.43 0.95
C GLY A 107 -6.20 -12.18 1.70
N ALA A 108 -6.36 -12.70 2.91
CA ALA A 108 -7.47 -12.45 3.80
C ALA A 108 -7.01 -11.79 5.10
N TRP A 109 -7.86 -10.96 5.67
CA TRP A 109 -7.63 -10.39 7.00
C TRP A 109 -7.98 -11.41 8.08
N THR A 110 -7.09 -11.55 9.04
CA THR A 110 -7.29 -12.38 10.24
C THR A 110 -6.93 -11.55 11.46
N THR A 111 -7.55 -11.83 12.60
CA THR A 111 -7.24 -11.17 13.86
C THR A 111 -6.47 -12.13 14.77
N ILE A 112 -5.43 -11.61 15.42
CA ILE A 112 -4.59 -12.34 16.39
C ILE A 112 -4.72 -11.66 17.74
N PRO A 113 -5.21 -12.35 18.78
CA PRO A 113 -5.37 -11.75 20.09
C PRO A 113 -4.01 -11.57 20.79
N VAL A 114 -3.75 -10.36 21.26
CA VAL A 114 -2.65 -10.03 22.17
C VAL A 114 -3.22 -9.90 23.57
N ARG A 115 -2.67 -10.67 24.50
CA ARG A 115 -3.13 -10.67 25.89
C ARG A 115 -2.32 -9.67 26.71
N GLY A 116 -3.01 -8.86 27.48
CA GLY A 116 -2.46 -7.94 28.46
C GLY A 116 -3.19 -8.06 29.81
N VAL A 117 -2.62 -7.45 30.83
CA VAL A 117 -3.17 -7.44 32.19
C VAL A 117 -3.78 -6.08 32.57
N ARG A 118 -3.51 -5.06 31.78
CA ARG A 118 -4.02 -3.71 31.98
C ARG A 118 -5.38 -3.55 31.29
N PRO A 119 -6.30 -2.77 31.87
CA PRO A 119 -7.51 -2.40 31.17
C PRO A 119 -7.19 -1.62 29.89
N ALA A 120 -8.08 -1.68 28.92
CA ALA A 120 -7.99 -0.89 27.72
C ALA A 120 -7.91 0.62 28.07
N PRO A 121 -6.95 1.39 27.54
CA PRO A 121 -6.93 2.83 27.74
C PRO A 121 -8.14 3.45 27.06
N ASP A 122 -8.67 4.52 27.65
CA ASP A 122 -9.61 5.38 26.94
C ASP A 122 -8.83 6.19 25.89
N LEU A 123 -8.95 5.77 24.63
CA LEU A 123 -8.22 6.39 23.54
C LEU A 123 -8.66 7.85 23.29
N ALA A 124 -9.87 8.24 23.71
CA ALA A 124 -10.35 9.62 23.53
C ALA A 124 -9.63 10.61 24.47
N THR A 125 -9.15 10.10 25.59
CA THR A 125 -8.45 10.91 26.61
C THR A 125 -6.96 10.59 26.74
N ALA A 126 -6.46 9.61 25.97
CA ALA A 126 -5.07 9.19 26.02
C ALA A 126 -4.13 10.33 25.59
N ASP A 127 -3.02 10.48 26.31
CA ASP A 127 -1.91 11.34 25.88
C ASP A 127 -1.22 10.68 24.68
N LEU A 128 -1.48 11.21 23.50
CA LEU A 128 -1.08 10.62 22.22
C LEU A 128 0.33 11.03 21.80
N GLY A 129 0.92 11.97 22.48
CA GLY A 129 2.22 12.52 22.12
C GLY A 129 2.21 13.20 20.73
N ASP A 130 3.39 13.60 20.29
CA ASP A 130 3.57 14.18 18.96
C ASP A 130 3.47 13.10 17.87
N GLY A 131 2.62 13.30 16.89
CA GLY A 131 2.49 12.44 15.71
C GLY A 131 1.29 11.49 15.70
N LEU A 132 0.55 11.35 16.80
CA LEU A 132 -0.71 10.60 16.83
C LEU A 132 -1.89 11.52 16.48
N VAL A 133 -2.79 11.02 15.63
CA VAL A 133 -4.03 11.71 15.26
C VAL A 133 -5.20 10.95 15.85
N SER A 134 -6.01 11.63 16.68
CA SER A 134 -7.27 11.09 17.19
C SER A 134 -8.44 11.70 16.41
N THR A 135 -9.34 10.84 15.92
CA THR A 135 -10.61 11.25 15.32
C THR A 135 -11.73 10.39 15.87
N THR A 136 -12.87 11.03 16.15
CA THR A 136 -14.08 10.34 16.56
C THR A 136 -15.12 10.47 15.44
N GLY A 137 -15.75 9.35 15.09
CA GLY A 137 -16.77 9.27 14.03
C GLY A 137 -16.31 8.47 12.81
N ALA A 138 -17.24 8.12 11.96
CA ALA A 138 -16.98 7.40 10.70
C ALA A 138 -17.55 8.19 9.51
N PRO A 139 -16.95 8.07 8.29
CA PRO A 139 -15.71 7.38 7.93
C PRO A 139 -14.46 8.16 8.30
N VAL A 140 -13.36 7.46 8.58
CA VAL A 140 -12.07 8.06 8.91
C VAL A 140 -11.15 7.96 7.70
N VAL A 141 -10.66 9.10 7.22
CA VAL A 141 -9.72 9.17 6.09
C VAL A 141 -8.33 9.55 6.61
N LEU A 142 -7.37 8.69 6.39
CA LEU A 142 -5.99 8.85 6.84
C LEU A 142 -5.05 8.96 5.64
N ASP A 143 -4.09 9.86 5.74
CA ASP A 143 -3.00 9.95 4.76
C ASP A 143 -1.92 8.93 5.11
N ALA A 144 -1.83 7.86 4.33
CA ALA A 144 -0.86 6.79 4.55
C ALA A 144 0.59 7.29 4.55
N ALA A 145 0.90 8.35 3.80
CA ALA A 145 2.24 8.91 3.74
C ALA A 145 2.67 9.58 5.06
N ARG A 146 1.72 10.07 5.84
CA ARG A 146 1.99 10.70 7.16
C ARG A 146 2.14 9.68 8.28
N ILE A 147 1.58 8.48 8.09
CA ILE A 147 1.50 7.47 9.13
C ILE A 147 2.58 6.39 8.94
N ALA A 148 3.04 6.16 7.71
CA ALA A 148 3.98 5.09 7.39
C ALA A 148 5.45 5.44 7.75
N PRO A 149 6.21 4.55 8.43
CA PRO A 149 5.79 3.27 8.98
C PRO A 149 4.99 3.47 10.27
N GLY A 150 3.79 2.91 10.33
CA GLY A 150 2.92 3.13 11.47
C GLY A 150 1.76 2.16 11.58
N SER A 151 0.98 2.36 12.63
CA SER A 151 -0.16 1.55 12.96
C SER A 151 -1.42 2.40 13.19
N ILE A 152 -2.56 1.81 12.92
CA ILE A 152 -3.88 2.38 13.20
C ILE A 152 -4.46 1.58 14.35
N VAL A 153 -4.92 2.27 15.39
CA VAL A 153 -5.65 1.67 16.51
C VAL A 153 -7.09 2.11 16.45
N ILE A 154 -8.00 1.16 16.51
CA ILE A 154 -9.44 1.39 16.58
C ILE A 154 -9.90 0.92 17.93
N GLY A 155 -10.38 1.85 18.75
CA GLY A 155 -10.97 1.57 20.05
C GLY A 155 -12.46 1.82 20.04
N ARG A 156 -13.20 0.97 20.73
CA ARG A 156 -14.63 1.15 21.01
C ARG A 156 -14.90 1.09 22.49
N ASP A 157 -16.03 1.61 22.89
CA ASP A 157 -16.48 1.47 24.27
C ASP A 157 -16.61 -0.01 24.64
N THR A 158 -16.03 -0.40 25.78
CA THR A 158 -16.01 -1.77 26.27
C THR A 158 -17.41 -2.27 26.67
N SER A 159 -18.39 -1.37 26.84
CA SER A 159 -19.78 -1.72 27.11
C SER A 159 -20.55 -2.24 25.88
N ALA A 160 -20.03 -2.00 24.67
CA ALA A 160 -20.66 -2.42 23.44
C ALA A 160 -20.41 -3.91 23.17
N LEU A 161 -21.51 -4.69 23.16
CA LEU A 161 -21.48 -6.11 22.79
C LEU A 161 -21.58 -6.27 21.27
N GLY A 162 -20.78 -7.15 20.70
CA GLY A 162 -20.84 -7.51 19.27
C GLY A 162 -19.50 -7.45 18.56
N ALA A 163 -19.47 -7.93 17.32
CA ALA A 163 -18.32 -7.83 16.45
C ALA A 163 -18.25 -6.43 15.83
N VAL A 164 -17.03 -5.89 15.70
CA VAL A 164 -16.77 -4.68 14.93
C VAL A 164 -16.39 -5.11 13.52
N ARG A 165 -16.99 -4.47 12.55
CA ARG A 165 -16.66 -4.65 11.14
C ARG A 165 -15.93 -3.41 10.62
N ILE A 166 -14.74 -3.62 10.08
CA ILE A 166 -13.91 -2.55 9.54
C ILE A 166 -13.72 -2.81 8.06
N ASP A 167 -14.30 -1.97 7.22
CA ASP A 167 -14.06 -1.97 5.79
C ASP A 167 -12.87 -1.05 5.49
N LEU A 168 -11.79 -1.64 5.00
CA LEU A 168 -10.57 -0.94 4.63
C LEU A 168 -10.57 -0.67 3.12
N ARG A 169 -10.34 0.59 2.76
CA ARG A 169 -10.25 1.04 1.37
C ARG A 169 -8.97 1.83 1.16
N TYR A 170 -8.40 1.72 -0.01
CA TYR A 170 -7.17 2.40 -0.38
C TYR A 170 -7.32 3.15 -1.69
N LEU A 171 -6.81 4.37 -1.73
CA LEU A 171 -6.73 5.22 -2.91
C LEU A 171 -5.27 5.57 -3.16
N VAL A 172 -4.77 5.27 -4.35
CA VAL A 172 -3.46 5.75 -4.79
C VAL A 172 -3.60 7.19 -5.25
N ALA A 173 -2.89 8.11 -4.55
CA ALA A 173 -2.85 9.50 -4.98
C ALA A 173 -2.18 9.60 -6.36
N ASP A 174 -2.76 10.44 -7.23
CA ASP A 174 -2.22 10.73 -8.56
C ASP A 174 -1.95 9.50 -9.46
N ALA A 175 -2.66 8.39 -9.23
CA ALA A 175 -2.48 7.14 -9.97
C ALA A 175 -2.53 7.35 -11.49
N ARG A 176 -3.43 8.23 -11.97
CA ARG A 176 -3.56 8.58 -13.38
C ARG A 176 -2.31 9.26 -13.92
N THR A 177 -1.80 10.24 -13.21
CA THR A 177 -0.59 10.99 -13.61
C THR A 177 0.64 10.08 -13.59
N ILE A 178 0.80 9.29 -12.52
CA ILE A 178 1.90 8.33 -12.38
C ILE A 178 1.86 7.29 -13.52
N SER A 179 0.68 6.77 -13.86
CA SER A 179 0.49 5.80 -14.95
C SER A 179 0.83 6.41 -16.31
N LEU A 180 0.42 7.65 -16.59
CA LEU A 180 0.72 8.34 -17.84
C LEU A 180 2.22 8.58 -17.99
N ILE A 181 2.89 9.06 -16.94
CA ILE A 181 4.34 9.29 -16.95
C ILE A 181 5.08 7.96 -17.13
N GLY A 182 4.70 6.93 -16.35
CA GLY A 182 5.29 5.60 -16.46
C GLY A 182 5.11 4.98 -17.85
N GLY A 183 3.91 5.11 -18.43
CA GLY A 183 3.62 4.67 -19.79
C GLY A 183 4.43 5.41 -20.86
N ALA A 184 4.59 6.73 -20.73
CA ALA A 184 5.41 7.52 -21.64
C ALA A 184 6.89 7.13 -21.57
N ILE A 185 7.43 6.91 -20.38
CA ILE A 185 8.81 6.44 -20.19
C ILE A 185 8.97 5.03 -20.79
N ALA A 186 8.01 4.13 -20.56
CA ALA A 186 8.03 2.79 -21.12
C ALA A 186 8.04 2.82 -22.64
N LEU A 187 7.21 3.65 -23.26
CA LEU A 187 7.18 3.82 -24.72
C LEU A 187 8.51 4.37 -25.26
N PHE A 188 9.07 5.37 -24.62
CA PHE A 188 10.39 5.92 -24.98
C PHE A 188 11.47 4.84 -24.93
N MET A 189 11.54 4.08 -23.83
CA MET A 189 12.49 2.98 -23.68
C MET A 189 12.30 1.89 -24.74
N LEU A 190 11.06 1.60 -25.12
CA LEU A 190 10.74 0.67 -26.20
C LEU A 190 11.30 1.14 -27.54
N CYS A 191 11.11 2.42 -27.87
CA CYS A 191 11.68 3.01 -29.09
C CYS A 191 13.22 2.91 -29.10
N VAL A 192 13.87 3.22 -27.97
CA VAL A 192 15.32 3.09 -27.83
C VAL A 192 15.77 1.64 -28.03
N ALA A 193 15.07 0.67 -27.42
CA ALA A 193 15.39 -0.75 -27.55
C ALA A 193 15.31 -1.20 -29.01
N ILE A 194 14.25 -0.78 -29.74
CA ILE A 194 14.06 -1.08 -31.16
C ILE A 194 15.21 -0.52 -32.00
N VAL A 195 15.61 0.75 -31.78
CA VAL A 195 16.72 1.38 -32.49
C VAL A 195 18.03 0.64 -32.25
N LEU A 196 18.34 0.28 -31.01
CA LEU A 196 19.52 -0.48 -30.65
C LEU A 196 19.54 -1.87 -31.28
N LEU A 197 18.40 -2.55 -31.29
CA LEU A 197 18.26 -3.86 -31.93
C LEU A 197 18.47 -3.76 -33.44
N TRP A 198 17.89 -2.76 -34.07
CA TRP A 198 18.02 -2.49 -35.50
C TRP A 198 19.47 -2.19 -35.88
N ALA A 199 20.17 -1.34 -35.10
CA ALA A 199 21.59 -1.06 -35.29
C ALA A 199 22.45 -2.32 -35.15
N ALA A 200 22.16 -3.20 -34.20
CA ALA A 200 22.83 -4.48 -34.04
C ALA A 200 22.66 -5.39 -35.27
N ILE A 201 21.43 -5.46 -35.83
CA ILE A 201 21.09 -6.29 -36.99
C ILE A 201 21.72 -5.77 -38.29
N ILE A 202 21.61 -4.46 -38.59
CA ILE A 202 22.14 -3.87 -39.82
C ILE A 202 23.68 -4.00 -39.84
N GLY A 203 24.30 -3.78 -38.68
CA GLY A 203 25.72 -4.03 -38.56
C GLY A 203 26.12 -5.48 -38.89
N MET A 204 25.24 -6.46 -38.84
CA MET A 204 25.50 -7.84 -39.27
C MET A 204 25.44 -8.02 -40.78
N ARG A 205 24.55 -7.30 -41.49
CA ARG A 205 24.36 -7.42 -42.94
C ARG A 205 25.46 -6.76 -43.77
N GLY A 206 26.16 -5.73 -43.26
CA GLY A 206 27.19 -5.00 -43.98
C GLY A 206 28.51 -5.78 -44.18
N ARG A 207 28.71 -6.91 -43.52
CA ARG A 207 29.98 -7.69 -43.62
C ARG A 207 29.91 -8.89 -44.59
N GLY A 208 28.75 -9.31 -44.98
CA GLY A 208 28.59 -10.44 -45.91
C GLY A 208 28.73 -10.06 -47.41
N ARG A 209 29.08 -8.82 -47.73
CA ARG A 209 29.24 -8.35 -49.12
C ARG A 209 30.72 -8.12 -49.55
N HIS A 210 31.66 -8.44 -48.71
CA HIS A 210 33.08 -8.23 -48.98
C HIS A 210 33.92 -9.55 -48.91
N GLU A 211 33.27 -10.68 -48.99
CA GLU A 211 33.86 -11.98 -49.30
C GLU A 211 33.25 -12.45 -50.66
#